data_54646618eba4a40b40a90e92c91b5b4b
#
_entry.id   54646618eba4a40b40a90e92c91b5b4b
#
_cell.length_a   1.000
_cell.length_b   1.000
_cell.length_c   1.000
_cell.angle_alpha   90.00
_cell.angle_beta   90.00
_cell.angle_gamma   90.00
#
_symmetry.space_group_name_H-M   'P 1'
#
loop_
_entity.id
_entity.type
_entity.pdbx_description
1 polymer ?
#
loop_
_entity_poly.entity_id
_entity_poly.type
_entity_poly.pdbx_seq_one_letter_code
_entity_poly.pdbx_strand_id
1 'polypeptide(L)'
;MPKSLTHNGVLFPQSFESKGFNKIDNIEISLLAEEMLWKYSPYMFNRFKNDEVFIKNVWTDLKPQLPKELQNKEFPKDFTKLFVAMQVASENLKLQKSEYNKSHKKEIEKEKNERKEKYGFCYKNGKKTEVGNFVTEGSRWFISRGDLRGRWVSSVNAEDVEINSSEKVPCTQEGHNWKKVELRDTDYIATYKINIGFGTAYVDKFVWLSANSEDKQKDNEHKYEKARKLLLKIDEIEKTVLKDVQSKNKLKRENALITYVVLTYGIRIGNDLGEDNFRDKNVRGASTLCVENMKLENNNKIHLEFIGKDSVPYNETMEIEPIVYEQFSKQLSGKKSSDKIYDLATSSTVNAYLKSIYDGEITVKLFRTAKASGLLAKEIQKREWKNLTDKEFKNNLMKCCLQTSLLLNHHKTVTEEQKEKATKSAENKIESAKNALKRTEESAEKKLAKLKKAKKDFKDCLEGKLLEEKLNEIKIKEKELKDKISKAEKKYEDTLKEVEFKQSALDINLGTALNAYSQPKLPISLCKYADKDPSLIYSKAQLKKFEWANKVSKDFWRKYPNV
;
A
#
# COMPACT_ATOMS: atom_id res chain seq x y z
N MET A 1 -31.97 -6.45 4.94
CA MET A 1 -31.29 -7.70 5.39
C MET A 1 -31.25 -8.68 4.22
N PRO A 2 -30.17 -9.45 4.04
CA PRO A 2 -30.22 -10.56 3.11
C PRO A 2 -31.33 -11.52 3.58
N LYS A 3 -32.16 -11.95 2.64
CA LYS A 3 -33.22 -12.94 2.94
C LYS A 3 -32.61 -14.31 3.27
N SER A 4 -31.44 -14.62 2.72
CA SER A 4 -30.69 -15.84 2.99
C SER A 4 -29.20 -15.64 2.72
N LEU A 5 -28.39 -16.35 3.51
CA LEU A 5 -26.94 -16.51 3.31
C LEU A 5 -26.57 -17.94 3.74
N THR A 6 -26.09 -18.74 2.80
CA THR A 6 -25.69 -20.14 3.06
C THR A 6 -24.29 -20.42 2.55
N HIS A 7 -23.51 -21.21 3.29
CA HIS A 7 -22.15 -21.62 2.95
C HIS A 7 -21.68 -22.77 3.85
N ASN A 8 -20.53 -23.35 3.55
CA ASN A 8 -19.98 -24.51 4.27
C ASN A 8 -19.05 -24.16 5.45
N GLY A 9 -19.08 -22.91 5.93
CA GLY A 9 -18.20 -22.45 7.01
C GLY A 9 -16.82 -22.00 6.53
N VAL A 10 -15.87 -21.97 7.47
CA VAL A 10 -14.48 -21.61 7.23
C VAL A 10 -13.57 -22.77 7.62
N LEU A 11 -12.38 -22.83 7.06
CA LEU A 11 -11.36 -23.81 7.39
C LEU A 11 -10.32 -23.25 8.35
N PHE A 12 -9.62 -24.13 9.03
CA PHE A 12 -8.49 -23.81 9.92
C PHE A 12 -7.18 -24.22 9.27
N PRO A 13 -6.07 -23.51 9.55
CA PRO A 13 -4.74 -23.97 9.19
C PRO A 13 -4.41 -25.30 9.84
N GLN A 14 -3.54 -26.08 9.21
CA GLN A 14 -3.02 -27.29 9.84
C GLN A 14 -2.30 -26.95 11.14
N SER A 15 -2.52 -27.76 12.17
CA SER A 15 -1.80 -27.65 13.44
C SER A 15 -0.30 -27.87 13.23
N PHE A 16 0.50 -27.25 14.10
CA PHE A 16 1.93 -27.46 14.07
C PHE A 16 2.26 -28.90 14.49
N GLU A 17 3.12 -29.54 13.73
CA GLU A 17 3.70 -30.82 14.04
C GLU A 17 5.18 -30.65 14.38
N SER A 18 5.68 -31.41 15.36
CA SER A 18 7.07 -31.34 15.75
C SER A 18 8.02 -31.50 14.54
N LYS A 19 9.06 -30.69 14.52
CA LYS A 19 10.10 -30.72 13.50
C LYS A 19 11.38 -31.41 14.02
N GLY A 20 11.30 -32.08 15.18
CA GLY A 20 12.41 -32.79 15.82
C GLY A 20 13.29 -31.89 16.68
N PHE A 21 12.81 -30.69 17.05
CA PHE A 21 13.52 -29.75 17.93
C PHE A 21 12.87 -29.67 19.32
N ASN A 22 12.34 -30.79 19.80
CA ASN A 22 11.66 -30.90 21.08
C ASN A 22 12.60 -30.98 22.29
N LYS A 23 13.91 -30.79 22.11
CA LYS A 23 14.94 -30.76 23.18
C LYS A 23 15.93 -29.62 22.98
N ILE A 24 16.30 -28.97 24.07
CA ILE A 24 17.36 -27.95 24.14
C ILE A 24 18.30 -28.35 25.26
N ASP A 25 19.60 -28.56 24.99
CA ASP A 25 20.59 -29.01 25.98
C ASP A 25 20.09 -30.26 26.76
N ASN A 26 19.48 -31.21 26.06
CA ASN A 26 18.83 -32.43 26.61
C ASN A 26 17.60 -32.19 27.49
N ILE A 27 17.10 -30.96 27.62
CA ILE A 27 15.89 -30.63 28.35
C ILE A 27 14.73 -30.66 27.36
N GLU A 28 13.67 -31.42 27.67
CA GLU A 28 12.46 -31.51 26.83
C GLU A 28 11.66 -30.24 26.91
N ILE A 29 11.12 -29.81 25.75
CA ILE A 29 10.23 -28.65 25.64
C ILE A 29 8.87 -29.04 25.10
N SER A 30 7.86 -28.26 25.40
CA SER A 30 6.50 -28.46 24.89
C SER A 30 6.41 -28.25 23.38
N LEU A 31 5.41 -28.86 22.73
CA LEU A 31 5.13 -28.63 21.30
C LEU A 31 4.91 -27.14 20.99
N LEU A 32 4.24 -26.40 21.88
CA LEU A 32 4.05 -24.96 21.75
C LEU A 32 5.38 -24.19 21.79
N ALA A 33 6.27 -24.54 22.72
CA ALA A 33 7.60 -23.91 22.79
C ALA A 33 8.43 -24.20 21.54
N GLU A 34 8.39 -25.45 21.03
CA GLU A 34 9.04 -25.80 19.75
C GLU A 34 8.45 -25.00 18.58
N GLU A 35 7.12 -24.88 18.50
CA GLU A 35 6.44 -24.07 17.47
C GLU A 35 6.87 -22.61 17.51
N MET A 36 6.89 -22.02 18.71
CA MET A 36 7.30 -20.62 18.91
C MET A 36 8.74 -20.39 18.48
N LEU A 37 9.67 -21.27 18.88
CA LEU A 37 11.08 -21.21 18.49
C LEU A 37 11.26 -21.42 16.98
N TRP A 38 10.60 -22.43 16.42
CA TRP A 38 10.62 -22.69 14.99
C TRP A 38 10.18 -21.50 14.16
N LYS A 39 9.07 -20.87 14.55
CA LYS A 39 8.51 -19.68 13.88
C LYS A 39 9.32 -18.42 14.16
N TYR A 40 10.16 -18.40 15.19
CA TYR A 40 11.09 -17.30 15.45
C TYR A 40 12.37 -17.41 14.61
N SER A 41 12.86 -18.62 14.35
CA SER A 41 14.18 -18.84 13.72
C SER A 41 14.44 -17.97 12.45
N PRO A 42 13.47 -17.70 11.53
CA PRO A 42 13.69 -16.84 10.37
C PRO A 42 13.98 -15.38 10.72
N TYR A 43 13.53 -14.92 11.91
CA TYR A 43 13.70 -13.51 12.31
C TYR A 43 15.13 -13.20 12.75
N MET A 44 15.92 -14.21 13.09
CA MET A 44 17.37 -14.07 13.35
C MET A 44 18.17 -13.65 12.10
N PHE A 45 17.60 -13.81 10.90
CA PHE A 45 18.28 -13.60 9.61
C PHE A 45 17.63 -12.49 8.77
N ASN A 46 16.76 -11.68 9.37
CA ASN A 46 16.06 -10.61 8.67
C ASN A 46 16.09 -9.30 9.47
N ARG A 47 15.30 -8.31 9.05
CA ARG A 47 15.23 -6.96 9.63
C ARG A 47 14.91 -6.91 11.12
N PHE A 48 14.32 -7.95 11.70
CA PHE A 48 13.97 -8.01 13.12
C PHE A 48 15.09 -8.50 14.02
N LYS A 49 16.23 -8.92 13.45
CA LYS A 49 17.39 -9.42 14.19
C LYS A 49 17.87 -8.48 15.30
N ASN A 50 17.79 -7.18 15.06
CA ASN A 50 18.25 -6.13 15.99
C ASN A 50 17.08 -5.27 16.51
N ASP A 51 15.82 -5.70 16.34
CA ASP A 51 14.68 -4.98 16.86
C ASP A 51 14.44 -5.34 18.34
N GLU A 52 14.93 -4.50 19.24
CA GLU A 52 14.88 -4.73 20.69
C GLU A 52 13.47 -4.97 21.21
N VAL A 53 12.47 -4.20 20.71
CA VAL A 53 11.07 -4.37 21.14
C VAL A 53 10.52 -5.70 20.66
N PHE A 54 10.82 -6.10 19.40
CA PHE A 54 10.43 -7.38 18.86
C PHE A 54 11.03 -8.53 19.70
N ILE A 55 12.33 -8.51 19.93
CA ILE A 55 13.06 -9.52 20.71
C ILE A 55 12.53 -9.60 22.14
N LYS A 56 12.36 -8.47 22.80
CA LYS A 56 11.81 -8.39 24.17
C LYS A 56 10.42 -9.01 24.25
N ASN A 57 9.54 -8.67 23.32
CA ASN A 57 8.17 -9.18 23.30
C ASN A 57 8.13 -10.69 23.00
N VAL A 58 8.97 -11.17 22.06
CA VAL A 58 9.13 -12.61 21.79
C VAL A 58 9.54 -13.33 23.09
N TRP A 59 10.54 -12.81 23.79
CA TRP A 59 10.99 -13.43 25.03
C TRP A 59 9.94 -13.39 26.15
N THR A 60 9.18 -12.31 26.22
CA THR A 60 8.07 -12.17 27.17
C THR A 60 7.04 -13.29 27.02
N ASP A 61 6.68 -13.65 25.78
CA ASP A 61 5.67 -14.67 25.52
C ASP A 61 6.25 -16.10 25.48
N LEU A 62 7.51 -16.26 25.04
CA LEU A 62 8.17 -17.56 24.95
C LEU A 62 8.68 -18.07 26.30
N LYS A 63 9.30 -17.20 27.10
CA LYS A 63 9.93 -17.59 28.37
C LYS A 63 9.03 -18.44 29.29
N PRO A 64 7.74 -18.08 29.52
CA PRO A 64 6.85 -18.88 30.35
C PRO A 64 6.51 -20.26 29.79
N GLN A 65 6.74 -20.50 28.48
CA GLN A 65 6.47 -21.76 27.81
C GLN A 65 7.66 -22.73 27.87
N LEU A 66 8.81 -22.25 28.36
CA LEU A 66 10.03 -23.05 28.53
C LEU A 66 10.16 -23.63 29.95
N PRO A 67 10.80 -24.78 30.12
CA PRO A 67 11.23 -25.30 31.42
C PRO A 67 12.06 -24.27 32.18
N LYS A 68 11.96 -24.32 33.53
CA LYS A 68 12.63 -23.33 34.43
C LYS A 68 14.13 -23.22 34.18
N GLU A 69 14.78 -24.32 33.87
CA GLU A 69 16.21 -24.41 33.59
C GLU A 69 16.63 -23.59 32.36
N LEU A 70 15.71 -23.42 31.38
CA LEU A 70 15.97 -22.67 30.17
C LEU A 70 15.56 -21.19 30.28
N GLN A 71 14.78 -20.82 31.30
CA GLN A 71 14.26 -19.44 31.45
C GLN A 71 15.33 -18.43 31.87
N ASN A 72 16.50 -18.89 32.36
CA ASN A 72 17.64 -18.02 32.74
C ASN A 72 18.63 -17.78 31.58
N LYS A 73 18.39 -18.37 30.42
CA LYS A 73 19.22 -18.16 29.23
C LYS A 73 19.03 -16.77 28.64
N GLU A 74 20.07 -16.23 28.02
CA GLU A 74 20.05 -14.95 27.31
C GLU A 74 19.46 -15.15 25.90
N PHE A 75 18.24 -14.61 25.71
CA PHE A 75 17.56 -14.69 24.42
C PHE A 75 17.90 -13.48 23.54
N PRO A 76 18.15 -13.65 22.23
CA PRO A 76 18.22 -14.92 21.48
C PRO A 76 19.61 -15.56 21.41
N LYS A 77 20.59 -14.99 22.10
CA LYS A 77 22.03 -15.35 22.00
C LYS A 77 22.33 -16.83 22.29
N ASP A 78 21.83 -17.33 23.42
CA ASP A 78 22.08 -18.72 23.85
C ASP A 78 21.33 -19.75 22.98
N PHE A 79 20.37 -19.31 22.16
CA PHE A 79 19.59 -20.15 21.24
C PHE A 79 20.13 -20.10 19.81
N THR A 80 21.21 -19.36 19.54
CA THR A 80 21.67 -19.09 18.15
C THR A 80 21.97 -20.39 17.39
N LYS A 81 22.63 -21.38 18.02
CA LYS A 81 22.93 -22.68 17.39
C LYS A 81 21.64 -23.43 17.00
N LEU A 82 20.65 -23.41 17.89
CA LEU A 82 19.33 -23.99 17.64
C LEU A 82 18.64 -23.31 16.43
N PHE A 83 18.64 -21.98 16.39
CA PHE A 83 18.02 -21.24 15.29
C PHE A 83 18.69 -21.48 13.95
N VAL A 84 20.01 -21.60 13.91
CA VAL A 84 20.74 -21.99 12.70
C VAL A 84 20.33 -23.39 12.24
N ALA A 85 20.26 -24.36 13.15
CA ALA A 85 19.82 -25.72 12.82
C ALA A 85 18.36 -25.75 12.32
N MET A 86 17.47 -25.03 12.98
CA MET A 86 16.07 -24.87 12.55
C MET A 86 15.95 -24.23 11.17
N GLN A 87 16.77 -23.22 10.87
CA GLN A 87 16.77 -22.57 9.56
C GLN A 87 17.21 -23.53 8.45
N VAL A 88 18.28 -24.29 8.66
CA VAL A 88 18.74 -25.31 7.72
C VAL A 88 17.66 -26.37 7.49
N ALA A 89 17.04 -26.87 8.57
CA ALA A 89 15.93 -27.83 8.47
C ALA A 89 14.72 -27.24 7.70
N SER A 90 14.39 -25.96 7.96
CA SER A 90 13.31 -25.26 7.25
C SER A 90 13.59 -25.12 5.75
N GLU A 91 14.83 -24.84 5.36
CA GLU A 91 15.21 -24.76 3.95
C GLU A 91 15.14 -26.12 3.26
N ASN A 92 15.61 -27.18 3.91
CA ASN A 92 15.49 -28.56 3.40
C ASN A 92 14.02 -28.96 3.21
N LEU A 93 13.15 -28.66 4.19
CA LEU A 93 11.72 -28.94 4.08
C LEU A 93 11.06 -28.14 2.93
N LYS A 94 11.48 -26.90 2.70
CA LYS A 94 10.99 -26.10 1.56
C LYS A 94 11.41 -26.72 0.22
N LEU A 95 12.64 -27.20 0.11
CA LEU A 95 13.14 -27.89 -1.10
C LEU A 95 12.34 -29.16 -1.36
N GLN A 96 12.22 -30.05 -0.35
CA GLN A 96 11.42 -31.27 -0.45
C GLN A 96 9.95 -30.98 -0.84
N LYS A 97 9.34 -29.97 -0.21
CA LYS A 97 7.98 -29.55 -0.56
C LYS A 97 7.87 -28.99 -1.98
N SER A 98 8.90 -28.28 -2.44
CA SER A 98 8.96 -27.77 -3.82
C SER A 98 9.04 -28.91 -4.83
N GLU A 99 9.83 -29.92 -4.56
CA GLU A 99 9.95 -31.12 -5.41
C GLU A 99 8.67 -31.93 -5.42
N TYR A 100 8.08 -32.18 -4.24
CA TYR A 100 6.78 -32.80 -4.11
C TYR A 100 5.69 -32.06 -4.89
N ASN A 101 5.63 -30.73 -4.74
CA ASN A 101 4.64 -29.92 -5.45
C ASN A 101 4.83 -29.95 -6.97
N LYS A 102 6.07 -30.09 -7.47
CA LYS A 102 6.34 -30.23 -8.90
C LYS A 102 5.85 -31.58 -9.42
N SER A 103 6.13 -32.67 -8.69
CA SER A 103 5.73 -34.04 -9.09
C SER A 103 4.22 -34.27 -8.98
N HIS A 104 3.54 -33.67 -7.98
CA HIS A 104 2.10 -33.84 -7.70
C HIS A 104 1.23 -32.64 -8.09
N LYS A 105 1.70 -31.82 -9.02
CA LYS A 105 1.05 -30.56 -9.39
C LYS A 105 -0.44 -30.71 -9.73
N LYS A 106 -0.80 -31.75 -10.49
CA LYS A 106 -2.18 -32.00 -10.91
C LYS A 106 -3.09 -32.38 -9.74
N GLU A 107 -2.61 -33.20 -8.82
CA GLU A 107 -3.35 -33.63 -7.62
C GLU A 107 -3.58 -32.45 -6.68
N ILE A 108 -2.53 -31.67 -6.40
CA ILE A 108 -2.61 -30.48 -5.56
C ILE A 108 -3.56 -29.44 -6.17
N GLU A 109 -3.55 -29.28 -7.49
CA GLU A 109 -4.47 -28.37 -8.19
C GLU A 109 -5.92 -28.88 -8.10
N LYS A 110 -6.14 -30.17 -8.21
CA LYS A 110 -7.46 -30.81 -8.04
C LYS A 110 -7.98 -30.58 -6.61
N GLU A 111 -7.21 -30.94 -5.59
CA GLU A 111 -7.58 -30.73 -4.18
C GLU A 111 -7.87 -29.26 -3.86
N LYS A 112 -7.03 -28.33 -4.37
CA LYS A 112 -7.25 -26.91 -4.21
C LYS A 112 -8.55 -26.44 -4.84
N ASN A 113 -8.90 -26.96 -6.03
CA ASN A 113 -10.13 -26.62 -6.71
C ASN A 113 -11.35 -27.20 -5.97
N GLU A 114 -11.28 -28.44 -5.48
CA GLU A 114 -12.32 -29.05 -4.68
C GLU A 114 -12.56 -28.28 -3.37
N ARG A 115 -11.50 -27.90 -2.66
CA ARG A 115 -11.59 -27.06 -1.46
C ARG A 115 -12.20 -25.70 -1.78
N LYS A 116 -11.80 -25.10 -2.91
CA LYS A 116 -12.34 -23.81 -3.35
C LYS A 116 -13.81 -23.94 -3.71
N GLU A 117 -14.20 -25.00 -4.42
CA GLU A 117 -15.61 -25.21 -4.80
C GLU A 117 -16.48 -25.40 -3.54
N LYS A 118 -15.99 -26.12 -2.54
CA LYS A 118 -16.74 -26.39 -1.31
C LYS A 118 -16.82 -25.17 -0.36
N TYR A 119 -15.72 -24.42 -0.16
CA TYR A 119 -15.63 -23.36 0.87
C TYR A 119 -15.42 -21.95 0.30
N GLY A 120 -15.02 -21.83 -0.96
CA GLY A 120 -14.73 -20.55 -1.60
C GLY A 120 -15.95 -19.82 -2.14
N PHE A 121 -17.15 -20.32 -1.89
CA PHE A 121 -18.41 -19.72 -2.33
C PHE A 121 -19.46 -19.73 -1.21
N CYS A 122 -20.35 -18.76 -1.28
CA CYS A 122 -21.59 -18.71 -0.52
C CYS A 122 -22.76 -18.42 -1.47
N TYR A 123 -23.97 -18.67 -1.02
CA TYR A 123 -25.19 -18.27 -1.73
C TYR A 123 -25.87 -17.14 -0.94
N LYS A 124 -25.82 -15.93 -1.47
CA LYS A 124 -26.48 -14.75 -0.90
C LYS A 124 -27.75 -14.45 -1.70
N ASN A 125 -28.92 -14.60 -1.07
CA ASN A 125 -30.22 -14.49 -1.72
C ASN A 125 -30.36 -15.40 -2.97
N GLY A 126 -29.88 -16.63 -2.86
CA GLY A 126 -29.90 -17.63 -3.96
C GLY A 126 -28.79 -17.43 -5.02
N LYS A 127 -27.99 -16.35 -4.96
CA LYS A 127 -26.93 -16.09 -5.92
C LYS A 127 -25.58 -16.59 -5.42
N LYS A 128 -24.91 -17.46 -6.22
CA LYS A 128 -23.54 -17.93 -5.94
C LYS A 128 -22.56 -16.76 -5.96
N THR A 129 -21.86 -16.54 -4.85
CA THR A 129 -20.94 -15.42 -4.64
C THR A 129 -19.61 -15.94 -4.10
N GLU A 130 -18.49 -15.47 -4.67
CA GLU A 130 -17.16 -15.90 -4.24
C GLU A 130 -16.80 -15.29 -2.87
N VAL A 131 -16.15 -16.08 -2.00
CA VAL A 131 -15.59 -15.67 -0.71
C VAL A 131 -14.12 -15.27 -0.90
N GLY A 132 -13.66 -14.24 -0.20
CA GLY A 132 -12.31 -13.73 -0.38
C GLY A 132 -11.23 -14.64 0.17
N ASN A 133 -11.35 -15.04 1.42
CA ASN A 133 -10.49 -16.04 2.05
C ASN A 133 -11.31 -16.83 3.07
N PHE A 134 -11.36 -18.13 2.90
CA PHE A 134 -12.15 -19.04 3.74
C PHE A 134 -11.30 -19.83 4.74
N VAL A 135 -10.04 -19.44 4.95
CA VAL A 135 -9.15 -20.06 5.94
C VAL A 135 -8.84 -19.03 7.03
N THR A 136 -9.00 -19.42 8.30
CA THR A 136 -8.66 -18.58 9.44
C THR A 136 -7.16 -18.35 9.56
N GLU A 137 -6.73 -17.45 10.44
CA GLU A 137 -5.30 -17.20 10.67
C GLU A 137 -4.72 -18.24 11.62
N GLY A 138 -3.53 -18.74 11.29
CA GLY A 138 -2.75 -19.64 12.17
C GLY A 138 -1.84 -18.86 13.12
N SER A 139 -1.25 -19.61 14.07
CA SER A 139 -0.26 -19.10 15.02
C SER A 139 0.95 -18.47 14.32
N ARG A 140 1.45 -17.38 14.88
CA ARG A 140 2.63 -16.66 14.37
C ARG A 140 3.10 -15.59 15.36
N TRP A 141 4.27 -15.04 15.12
CA TRP A 141 4.68 -13.79 15.75
C TRP A 141 3.99 -12.61 15.06
N PHE A 142 3.53 -11.64 15.85
CA PHE A 142 2.83 -10.46 15.34
C PHE A 142 3.83 -9.49 14.72
N ILE A 143 3.77 -9.38 13.40
CA ILE A 143 4.62 -8.48 12.63
C ILE A 143 3.87 -7.16 12.43
N SER A 144 4.16 -6.18 13.27
CA SER A 144 3.63 -4.83 13.17
C SER A 144 4.77 -3.81 13.27
N ARG A 145 4.44 -2.53 13.22
CA ARG A 145 5.37 -1.42 13.52
C ARG A 145 5.18 -0.87 14.93
N GLY A 146 4.07 -1.22 15.59
CA GLY A 146 3.73 -0.77 16.94
C GLY A 146 4.35 -1.64 18.04
N ASP A 147 3.98 -1.33 19.29
CA ASP A 147 4.56 -1.93 20.50
C ASP A 147 4.23 -3.40 20.71
N LEU A 148 3.21 -3.92 20.02
CA LEU A 148 2.83 -5.33 20.06
C LEU A 148 3.66 -6.22 19.09
N ARG A 149 4.58 -5.64 18.30
CA ARG A 149 5.42 -6.45 17.42
C ARG A 149 6.26 -7.44 18.23
N GLY A 150 6.31 -8.67 17.76
CA GLY A 150 6.97 -9.75 18.48
C GLY A 150 6.12 -10.46 19.53
N ARG A 151 4.85 -10.07 19.75
CA ARG A 151 3.93 -10.83 20.59
C ARG A 151 3.40 -12.06 19.84
N TRP A 152 3.11 -13.12 20.57
CA TRP A 152 2.57 -14.35 20.00
C TRP A 152 1.11 -14.20 19.59
N VAL A 153 0.77 -14.68 18.42
CA VAL A 153 -0.62 -14.83 17.95
C VAL A 153 -0.96 -16.31 18.03
N SER A 154 -1.94 -16.66 18.82
CA SER A 154 -2.43 -18.03 18.93
C SER A 154 -3.28 -18.43 17.74
N SER A 155 -3.30 -19.71 17.38
CA SER A 155 -4.25 -20.24 16.39
C SER A 155 -5.69 -19.99 16.83
N VAL A 156 -6.55 -19.78 15.85
CA VAL A 156 -7.99 -19.60 16.04
C VAL A 156 -8.63 -20.98 16.08
N ASN A 157 -9.53 -21.22 17.02
CA ASN A 157 -10.36 -22.41 17.12
C ASN A 157 -11.82 -22.10 16.72
N ALA A 158 -12.63 -23.14 16.54
CA ALA A 158 -14.03 -22.98 16.13
C ALA A 158 -14.85 -22.17 17.14
N GLU A 159 -14.56 -22.31 18.43
CA GLU A 159 -15.20 -21.56 19.53
C GLU A 159 -14.91 -20.06 19.52
N ASP A 160 -13.92 -19.62 18.76
CA ASP A 160 -13.62 -18.20 18.54
C ASP A 160 -14.41 -17.61 17.38
N VAL A 161 -15.03 -18.47 16.53
CA VAL A 161 -15.61 -18.07 15.24
C VAL A 161 -17.13 -17.94 15.34
N GLU A 162 -17.64 -16.77 14.93
CA GLU A 162 -19.05 -16.51 14.72
C GLU A 162 -19.39 -16.60 13.24
N ILE A 163 -20.33 -17.47 12.89
CA ILE A 163 -20.76 -17.73 11.51
C ILE A 163 -21.98 -16.87 11.18
N ASN A 164 -21.94 -16.20 10.03
CA ASN A 164 -23.07 -15.46 9.48
C ASN A 164 -23.79 -16.34 8.44
N SER A 165 -24.87 -17.02 8.86
CA SER A 165 -25.64 -17.91 7.99
C SER A 165 -27.11 -17.95 8.40
N SER A 166 -28.00 -18.13 7.40
CA SER A 166 -29.44 -18.38 7.59
C SER A 166 -29.76 -19.84 7.95
N GLU A 167 -28.80 -20.75 7.79
CA GLU A 167 -28.92 -22.16 8.03
C GLU A 167 -27.85 -22.69 8.97
N LYS A 168 -28.06 -23.87 9.54
CA LYS A 168 -27.06 -24.55 10.36
C LYS A 168 -25.84 -24.90 9.49
N VAL A 169 -24.66 -24.51 9.95
CA VAL A 169 -23.38 -24.80 9.29
C VAL A 169 -22.63 -25.83 10.13
N PRO A 170 -22.34 -27.03 9.61
CA PRO A 170 -21.51 -28.01 10.31
C PRO A 170 -20.13 -27.44 10.63
N CYS A 171 -19.60 -27.71 11.84
CA CYS A 171 -18.26 -27.28 12.18
C CYS A 171 -17.22 -28.05 11.35
N THR A 172 -16.23 -27.33 10.85
CA THR A 172 -15.16 -27.89 10.00
C THR A 172 -13.97 -28.39 10.81
N GLN A 173 -13.93 -28.11 12.11
CA GLN A 173 -12.95 -28.60 13.07
C GLN A 173 -13.60 -29.73 13.86
N GLU A 174 -13.09 -30.94 13.73
CA GLU A 174 -13.63 -32.12 14.35
C GLU A 174 -13.62 -32.01 15.88
N GLY A 175 -14.73 -32.42 16.51
CA GLY A 175 -14.89 -32.35 17.98
C GLY A 175 -15.19 -30.96 18.53
N HIS A 176 -15.32 -29.95 17.68
CA HIS A 176 -15.55 -28.57 18.07
C HIS A 176 -16.90 -28.03 17.56
N ASN A 177 -17.31 -26.90 18.10
CA ASN A 177 -18.50 -26.16 17.69
C ASN A 177 -18.19 -24.71 17.40
N TRP A 178 -18.95 -24.11 16.46
CA TRP A 178 -18.89 -22.66 16.27
C TRP A 178 -19.36 -21.93 17.52
N LYS A 179 -18.74 -20.79 17.83
CA LYS A 179 -19.16 -19.91 18.93
C LYS A 179 -20.64 -19.51 18.77
N LYS A 180 -21.03 -19.14 17.58
CA LYS A 180 -22.39 -18.72 17.22
C LYS A 180 -22.65 -18.90 15.73
N VAL A 181 -23.90 -19.22 15.38
CA VAL A 181 -24.40 -19.16 14.00
C VAL A 181 -25.63 -18.26 13.98
N GLU A 182 -25.58 -17.17 13.26
CA GLU A 182 -26.65 -16.18 13.19
C GLU A 182 -26.61 -15.41 11.88
N LEU A 183 -27.76 -15.18 11.24
CA LEU A 183 -27.85 -14.33 10.06
C LEU A 183 -27.70 -12.85 10.41
N ARG A 184 -26.77 -12.17 9.77
CA ARG A 184 -26.52 -10.74 9.90
C ARG A 184 -26.52 -10.04 8.54
N ASP A 185 -26.97 -8.79 8.53
CA ASP A 185 -26.93 -7.95 7.31
C ASP A 185 -25.55 -7.38 7.05
N THR A 186 -24.64 -8.23 6.62
CA THR A 186 -23.24 -7.88 6.37
C THR A 186 -22.68 -8.62 5.16
N ASP A 187 -21.53 -8.17 4.66
CA ASP A 187 -20.82 -8.77 3.52
C ASP A 187 -19.70 -9.73 3.93
N TYR A 188 -19.74 -10.27 5.14
CA TYR A 188 -18.85 -11.33 5.59
C TYR A 188 -19.63 -12.60 5.94
N ILE A 189 -19.00 -13.75 5.78
CA ILE A 189 -19.58 -15.06 6.12
C ILE A 189 -19.19 -15.51 7.53
N ALA A 190 -18.11 -14.98 8.08
CA ALA A 190 -17.68 -15.29 9.44
C ALA A 190 -16.87 -14.12 10.04
N THR A 191 -16.85 -14.04 11.37
CA THR A 191 -15.98 -13.16 12.13
C THR A 191 -15.34 -13.91 13.28
N TYR A 192 -14.11 -13.52 13.66
CA TYR A 192 -13.38 -14.11 14.79
C TYR A 192 -12.39 -13.12 15.36
N LYS A 193 -11.91 -13.40 16.59
CA LYS A 193 -10.88 -12.60 17.23
C LYS A 193 -9.56 -13.35 17.24
N ILE A 194 -8.49 -12.72 16.80
CA ILE A 194 -7.16 -13.24 17.05
C ILE A 194 -6.68 -12.75 18.41
N ASN A 195 -6.08 -13.67 19.17
CA ASN A 195 -5.49 -13.42 20.47
C ASN A 195 -3.99 -13.12 20.30
N ILE A 196 -3.53 -11.98 20.82
CA ILE A 196 -2.15 -11.53 20.75
C ILE A 196 -1.57 -11.49 22.16
N GLY A 197 -0.41 -12.12 22.38
CA GLY A 197 0.28 -12.11 23.66
C GLY A 197 -0.52 -12.79 24.77
N PHE A 198 -1.13 -13.93 24.48
CA PHE A 198 -1.90 -14.74 25.46
C PHE A 198 -2.97 -13.93 26.20
N GLY A 199 -3.75 -13.12 25.46
CA GLY A 199 -4.82 -12.30 26.03
C GLY A 199 -4.45 -10.85 26.32
N THR A 200 -3.23 -10.43 25.97
CA THR A 200 -2.84 -9.01 26.10
C THR A 200 -3.65 -8.12 25.17
N ALA A 201 -3.97 -8.60 23.98
CA ALA A 201 -4.72 -7.84 22.98
C ALA A 201 -5.54 -8.76 22.08
N TYR A 202 -6.62 -8.21 21.51
CA TYR A 202 -7.47 -8.91 20.54
C TYR A 202 -7.68 -8.04 19.31
N VAL A 203 -7.74 -8.70 18.13
CA VAL A 203 -8.04 -8.03 16.86
C VAL A 203 -9.15 -8.77 16.14
N ASP A 204 -10.23 -8.06 15.81
CA ASP A 204 -11.35 -8.61 15.03
C ASP A 204 -10.91 -8.88 13.60
N LYS A 205 -11.28 -10.05 13.11
CA LYS A 205 -11.06 -10.52 11.75
C LYS A 205 -12.38 -10.93 11.11
N PHE A 206 -12.45 -10.71 9.82
CA PHE A 206 -13.66 -10.97 9.03
C PHE A 206 -13.32 -11.78 7.79
N VAL A 207 -14.15 -12.74 7.47
CA VAL A 207 -14.11 -13.50 6.22
C VAL A 207 -15.08 -12.86 5.23
N TRP A 208 -14.58 -11.89 4.49
CA TRP A 208 -15.37 -11.09 3.55
C TRP A 208 -15.71 -11.83 2.27
N LEU A 209 -16.81 -11.42 1.63
CA LEU A 209 -17.06 -11.74 0.24
C LEU A 209 -15.89 -11.24 -0.63
N SER A 210 -15.60 -11.95 -1.71
CA SER A 210 -14.50 -11.60 -2.62
C SER A 210 -14.67 -10.19 -3.18
N ALA A 211 -13.57 -9.46 -3.29
CA ALA A 211 -13.54 -8.17 -3.98
C ALA A 211 -13.95 -8.26 -5.47
N ASN A 212 -13.97 -9.48 -6.03
CA ASN A 212 -14.38 -9.77 -7.39
C ASN A 212 -15.88 -10.13 -7.49
N SER A 213 -16.60 -10.22 -6.35
CA SER A 213 -18.04 -10.45 -6.38
C SER A 213 -18.76 -9.30 -7.08
N GLU A 214 -19.85 -9.62 -7.77
CA GLU A 214 -20.61 -8.60 -8.53
C GLU A 214 -21.09 -7.45 -7.65
N ASP A 215 -21.54 -7.75 -6.41
CA ASP A 215 -21.97 -6.74 -5.45
C ASP A 215 -20.80 -5.79 -5.10
N LYS A 216 -19.61 -6.33 -4.81
CA LYS A 216 -18.42 -5.53 -4.51
C LYS A 216 -17.93 -4.73 -5.72
N GLN A 217 -18.09 -5.25 -6.92
CA GLN A 217 -17.76 -4.48 -8.13
C GLN A 217 -18.72 -3.31 -8.32
N LYS A 218 -20.05 -3.52 -8.13
CA LYS A 218 -21.05 -2.44 -8.16
C LYS A 218 -20.80 -1.39 -7.08
N ASP A 219 -20.50 -1.82 -5.84
CA ASP A 219 -20.15 -0.90 -4.75
C ASP A 219 -18.91 -0.06 -5.08
N ASN A 220 -17.90 -0.69 -5.68
CA ASN A 220 -16.69 0.03 -6.11
C ASN A 220 -17.00 1.04 -7.22
N GLU A 221 -17.78 0.66 -8.22
CA GLU A 221 -18.20 1.59 -9.29
C GLU A 221 -18.98 2.77 -8.70
N HIS A 222 -19.98 2.51 -7.83
CA HIS A 222 -20.74 3.55 -7.14
C HIS A 222 -19.84 4.46 -6.29
N LYS A 223 -18.89 3.91 -5.54
CA LYS A 223 -17.94 4.70 -4.75
C LYS A 223 -17.20 5.72 -5.60
N TYR A 224 -16.67 5.29 -6.73
CA TYR A 224 -15.90 6.20 -7.59
C TYR A 224 -16.78 7.19 -8.35
N GLU A 225 -18.03 6.82 -8.67
CA GLU A 225 -18.97 7.75 -9.27
C GLU A 225 -19.44 8.82 -8.26
N LYS A 226 -19.70 8.42 -7.00
CA LYS A 226 -19.94 9.36 -5.89
C LYS A 226 -18.75 10.31 -5.70
N ALA A 227 -17.53 9.79 -5.75
CA ALA A 227 -16.32 10.61 -5.64
C ALA A 227 -16.20 11.62 -6.81
N ARG A 228 -16.56 11.23 -8.03
CA ARG A 228 -16.57 12.12 -9.20
C ARG A 228 -17.60 13.24 -9.07
N LYS A 229 -18.82 12.92 -8.61
CA LYS A 229 -19.86 13.92 -8.34
C LYS A 229 -19.45 14.89 -7.23
N LEU A 230 -18.84 14.36 -6.17
CA LEU A 230 -18.33 15.16 -5.06
C LEU A 230 -17.24 16.13 -5.51
N LEU A 231 -16.37 15.71 -6.44
CA LEU A 231 -15.31 16.56 -6.97
C LEU A 231 -15.85 17.81 -7.65
N LEU A 232 -17.00 17.72 -8.32
CA LEU A 232 -17.67 18.88 -8.94
C LEU A 232 -18.21 19.89 -7.93
N LYS A 233 -18.31 19.52 -6.66
CA LYS A 233 -18.86 20.36 -5.58
C LYS A 233 -17.81 20.73 -4.52
N ILE A 234 -16.55 20.39 -4.75
CA ILE A 234 -15.52 20.51 -3.72
C ILE A 234 -15.29 21.96 -3.31
N ASP A 235 -15.30 22.89 -4.26
CA ASP A 235 -15.11 24.32 -3.99
C ASP A 235 -16.24 24.92 -3.15
N GLU A 236 -17.51 24.50 -3.39
CA GLU A 236 -18.66 24.93 -2.60
C GLU A 236 -18.56 24.42 -1.15
N ILE A 237 -18.09 23.18 -0.99
CA ILE A 237 -17.88 22.57 0.32
C ILE A 237 -16.74 23.27 1.05
N GLU A 238 -15.62 23.54 0.39
CA GLU A 238 -14.47 24.24 0.99
C GLU A 238 -14.86 25.65 1.46
N LYS A 239 -15.63 26.41 0.65
CA LYS A 239 -16.18 27.72 1.06
C LYS A 239 -17.09 27.61 2.29
N THR A 240 -17.93 26.59 2.35
CA THR A 240 -18.81 26.35 3.50
C THR A 240 -18.00 26.00 4.74
N VAL A 241 -16.99 25.16 4.61
CA VAL A 241 -16.08 24.79 5.71
C VAL A 241 -15.34 26.02 6.24
N LEU A 242 -14.77 26.87 5.37
CA LEU A 242 -14.10 28.11 5.77
C LEU A 242 -15.04 29.10 6.49
N LYS A 243 -16.31 29.17 6.08
CA LYS A 243 -17.32 29.95 6.83
C LYS A 243 -17.58 29.34 8.21
N ASP A 244 -17.71 28.03 8.28
CA ASP A 244 -18.09 27.31 9.50
C ASP A 244 -17.00 27.21 10.55
N VAL A 245 -15.71 27.39 10.18
CA VAL A 245 -14.61 27.52 11.15
C VAL A 245 -14.77 28.71 12.10
N GLN A 246 -15.60 29.69 11.74
CA GLN A 246 -15.93 30.86 12.58
C GLN A 246 -17.26 30.68 13.35
N SER A 247 -17.88 29.51 13.28
CA SER A 247 -19.17 29.27 13.93
C SER A 247 -19.13 29.52 15.44
N LYS A 248 -20.15 30.17 15.99
CA LYS A 248 -20.35 30.31 17.44
C LYS A 248 -20.60 28.94 18.10
N ASN A 249 -21.20 28.00 17.38
CA ASN A 249 -21.38 26.63 17.84
C ASN A 249 -20.03 25.91 17.86
N LYS A 250 -19.55 25.53 19.04
CA LYS A 250 -18.23 24.89 19.25
C LYS A 250 -18.09 23.59 18.46
N LEU A 251 -19.09 22.70 18.52
CA LEU A 251 -19.04 21.42 17.80
C LEU A 251 -18.97 21.63 16.29
N LYS A 252 -19.76 22.55 15.73
CA LYS A 252 -19.74 22.89 14.31
C LYS A 252 -18.37 23.45 13.89
N ARG A 253 -17.79 24.34 14.68
CA ARG A 253 -16.48 24.93 14.44
C ARG A 253 -15.37 23.87 14.47
N GLU A 254 -15.36 22.98 15.48
CA GLU A 254 -14.39 21.91 15.58
C GLU A 254 -14.48 20.93 14.40
N ASN A 255 -15.71 20.52 14.01
CA ASN A 255 -15.92 19.70 12.83
C ASN A 255 -15.41 20.38 11.55
N ALA A 256 -15.61 21.68 11.40
CA ALA A 256 -15.12 22.45 10.26
C ALA A 256 -13.59 22.53 10.25
N LEU A 257 -12.92 22.76 11.39
CA LEU A 257 -11.46 22.77 11.52
C LEU A 257 -10.85 21.41 11.11
N ILE A 258 -11.39 20.31 11.64
CA ILE A 258 -10.95 18.96 11.25
C ILE A 258 -11.15 18.72 9.77
N THR A 259 -12.33 19.11 9.26
CA THR A 259 -12.66 18.95 7.85
C THR A 259 -11.71 19.73 6.96
N TYR A 260 -11.37 20.97 7.31
CA TYR A 260 -10.40 21.78 6.60
C TYR A 260 -9.05 21.08 6.47
N VAL A 261 -8.50 20.59 7.58
CA VAL A 261 -7.20 19.87 7.59
C VAL A 261 -7.26 18.60 6.72
N VAL A 262 -8.36 17.85 6.81
CA VAL A 262 -8.54 16.63 5.99
C VAL A 262 -8.66 16.96 4.50
N LEU A 263 -9.43 18.00 4.15
CA LEU A 263 -9.66 18.39 2.76
C LEU A 263 -8.40 18.94 2.11
N THR A 264 -7.72 19.85 2.82
CA THR A 264 -6.57 20.55 2.25
C THR A 264 -5.35 19.66 2.15
N TYR A 265 -5.06 18.86 3.18
CA TYR A 265 -3.80 18.12 3.31
C TYR A 265 -3.94 16.60 3.21
N GLY A 266 -5.13 16.09 2.94
CA GLY A 266 -5.34 14.66 2.74
C GLY A 266 -5.08 13.78 3.98
N ILE A 267 -5.02 14.36 5.18
CA ILE A 267 -4.79 13.64 6.44
C ILE A 267 -5.97 12.70 6.72
N ARG A 268 -5.68 11.52 7.29
CA ARG A 268 -6.73 10.59 7.72
C ARG A 268 -7.45 11.14 8.93
N ILE A 269 -8.77 10.87 9.03
CA ILE A 269 -9.61 11.40 10.12
C ILE A 269 -9.11 10.96 11.50
N GLY A 270 -8.64 9.72 11.66
CA GLY A 270 -8.44 9.10 12.98
C GLY A 270 -9.77 8.60 13.56
N ASN A 271 -9.72 7.51 14.33
CA ASN A 271 -10.86 7.00 15.06
C ASN A 271 -10.48 6.98 16.53
N ASP A 272 -11.32 7.51 17.41
CA ASP A 272 -11.26 7.23 18.83
C ASP A 272 -11.61 5.74 19.01
N LEU A 273 -10.58 4.95 19.22
CA LEU A 273 -10.74 3.55 19.59
C LEU A 273 -10.91 3.55 21.10
N GLY A 274 -12.04 3.00 21.59
CA GLY A 274 -12.28 2.86 23.04
C GLY A 274 -11.09 2.19 23.74
N GLU A 275 -11.01 2.33 25.05
CA GLU A 275 -9.88 1.85 25.87
C GLU A 275 -9.53 0.37 25.69
N ASP A 276 -10.48 -0.44 25.22
CA ASP A 276 -10.32 -1.88 24.96
C ASP A 276 -9.67 -2.24 23.62
N ASN A 277 -9.40 -1.28 22.75
CA ASN A 277 -8.81 -1.53 21.43
C ASN A 277 -7.30 -1.27 21.47
N PHE A 278 -6.50 -2.32 21.57
CA PHE A 278 -5.04 -2.33 21.54
C PHE A 278 -4.45 -2.03 20.16
N ARG A 279 -5.08 -1.14 19.40
CA ARG A 279 -4.34 -0.48 18.32
C ARG A 279 -3.39 0.50 18.97
N ASP A 280 -2.21 0.63 18.38
CA ASP A 280 -1.15 1.51 18.86
C ASP A 280 -1.75 2.84 19.36
N LYS A 281 -1.74 3.04 20.70
CA LYS A 281 -2.32 4.22 21.37
C LYS A 281 -1.68 5.53 20.89
N ASN A 282 -0.51 5.45 20.27
CA ASN A 282 0.24 6.57 19.74
C ASN A 282 -0.17 6.95 18.32
N VAL A 283 -0.97 6.12 17.60
CA VAL A 283 -1.43 6.43 16.24
C VAL A 283 -2.53 7.46 16.27
N ARG A 284 -2.29 8.59 15.61
CA ARG A 284 -3.19 9.74 15.51
C ARG A 284 -3.75 9.92 14.08
N GLY A 285 -4.81 10.69 14.00
CA GLY A 285 -5.37 11.25 12.78
C GLY A 285 -6.03 12.58 13.11
N ALA A 286 -6.54 13.29 12.12
CA ALA A 286 -6.98 14.68 12.27
C ALA A 286 -7.90 14.95 13.47
N SER A 287 -8.85 14.02 13.79
CA SER A 287 -9.77 14.19 14.94
C SER A 287 -9.21 13.74 16.29
N THR A 288 -8.04 13.10 16.31
CA THR A 288 -7.43 12.54 17.53
C THR A 288 -6.09 13.17 17.89
N LEU A 289 -5.73 14.29 17.25
CA LEU A 289 -4.52 15.05 17.55
C LEU A 289 -4.60 15.66 18.96
N CYS A 290 -3.48 15.58 19.68
CA CYS A 290 -3.25 16.31 20.93
C CYS A 290 -2.49 17.62 20.65
N VAL A 291 -2.46 18.53 21.63
CA VAL A 291 -1.78 19.82 21.51
C VAL A 291 -0.30 19.64 21.16
N GLU A 292 0.38 18.66 21.73
CA GLU A 292 1.79 18.31 21.40
C GLU A 292 2.03 17.96 19.94
N ASN A 293 0.99 17.55 19.22
CA ASN A 293 1.10 17.17 17.79
C ASN A 293 0.99 18.37 16.83
N MET A 294 0.68 19.56 17.34
CA MET A 294 0.48 20.77 16.53
C MET A 294 1.25 21.95 17.11
N LYS A 295 2.10 22.55 16.29
CA LYS A 295 2.80 23.80 16.63
C LYS A 295 2.39 24.89 15.65
N LEU A 296 1.97 26.04 16.19
CA LEU A 296 1.71 27.25 15.39
C LEU A 296 3.04 27.94 15.10
N GLU A 297 3.28 28.24 13.83
CA GLU A 297 4.46 28.93 13.34
C GLU A 297 4.06 30.29 12.74
N ASN A 298 5.04 31.19 12.57
CA ASN A 298 4.81 32.49 11.95
C ASN A 298 4.26 32.36 10.52
N ASN A 299 3.63 33.43 10.02
CA ASN A 299 3.10 33.52 8.66
C ASN A 299 1.99 32.48 8.35
N ASN A 300 1.05 32.29 9.28
CA ASN A 300 -0.09 31.39 9.14
C ASN A 300 0.31 29.95 8.80
N LYS A 301 1.36 29.43 9.42
CA LYS A 301 1.79 28.06 9.25
C LYS A 301 1.47 27.22 10.49
N ILE A 302 1.13 25.98 10.26
CA ILE A 302 1.07 24.95 11.28
C ILE A 302 2.07 23.84 10.96
N HIS A 303 2.77 23.39 11.98
CA HIS A 303 3.61 22.21 11.92
C HIS A 303 2.89 21.08 12.63
N LEU A 304 2.72 19.94 11.96
CA LEU A 304 2.11 18.74 12.51
C LEU A 304 3.13 17.63 12.61
N GLU A 305 3.28 17.09 13.83
CA GLU A 305 4.15 15.95 14.09
C GLU A 305 3.41 14.88 14.89
N PHE A 306 3.18 13.71 14.30
CA PHE A 306 2.49 12.59 14.94
C PHE A 306 2.77 11.27 14.23
N ILE A 307 2.45 10.17 14.88
CA ILE A 307 2.49 8.84 14.27
C ILE A 307 1.14 8.54 13.64
N GLY A 308 1.12 8.37 12.31
CA GLY A 308 -0.06 8.05 11.54
C GLY A 308 -0.33 6.54 11.43
N LYS A 309 -1.36 6.18 10.66
CA LYS A 309 -1.74 4.77 10.42
C LYS A 309 -0.55 3.94 9.92
N ASP A 310 -0.49 2.69 10.37
CA ASP A 310 0.60 1.74 10.10
C ASP A 310 1.93 2.19 10.73
N SER A 311 1.86 3.00 11.81
CA SER A 311 2.99 3.60 12.53
C SER A 311 3.95 4.37 11.61
N VAL A 312 3.39 5.04 10.59
CA VAL A 312 4.16 5.91 9.69
C VAL A 312 4.21 7.31 10.30
N PRO A 313 5.41 7.89 10.52
CA PRO A 313 5.55 9.27 10.98
C PRO A 313 4.93 10.25 9.97
N TYR A 314 4.26 11.25 10.50
CA TYR A 314 3.81 12.44 9.78
C TYR A 314 4.54 13.63 10.39
N ASN A 315 5.28 14.38 9.59
CA ASN A 315 6.07 15.53 10.04
C ASN A 315 6.11 16.55 8.90
N GLU A 316 5.16 17.49 8.93
CA GLU A 316 4.97 18.45 7.84
C GLU A 316 4.60 19.83 8.35
N THR A 317 5.15 20.87 7.74
CA THR A 317 4.74 22.27 7.94
C THR A 317 3.86 22.73 6.77
N MET A 318 2.72 23.32 7.08
CA MET A 318 1.69 23.66 6.11
C MET A 318 1.24 25.10 6.26
N GLU A 319 1.06 25.81 5.16
CA GLU A 319 0.37 27.10 5.13
C GLU A 319 -1.14 26.88 5.24
N ILE A 320 -1.79 27.67 6.08
CA ILE A 320 -3.26 27.63 6.27
C ILE A 320 -3.85 29.02 6.12
N GLU A 321 -5.15 29.09 5.87
CA GLU A 321 -5.88 30.35 5.81
C GLU A 321 -5.75 31.11 7.14
N PRO A 322 -5.55 32.44 7.12
CA PRO A 322 -5.38 33.26 8.33
C PRO A 322 -6.49 33.04 9.36
N ILE A 323 -7.73 32.88 8.90
CA ILE A 323 -8.88 32.66 9.77
C ILE A 323 -8.82 31.28 10.46
N VAL A 324 -8.30 30.26 9.79
CA VAL A 324 -8.09 28.93 10.35
C VAL A 324 -6.98 28.96 11.40
N TYR A 325 -5.90 29.69 11.11
CA TYR A 325 -4.80 29.90 12.06
C TYR A 325 -5.29 30.56 13.35
N GLU A 326 -6.06 31.64 13.23
CA GLU A 326 -6.69 32.32 14.38
C GLU A 326 -7.54 31.35 15.23
N GLN A 327 -8.35 30.53 14.56
CA GLN A 327 -9.20 29.56 15.28
C GLN A 327 -8.38 28.45 15.96
N PHE A 328 -7.29 27.96 15.35
CA PHE A 328 -6.38 27.04 16.02
C PHE A 328 -5.68 27.70 17.22
N SER A 329 -5.25 28.96 17.09
CA SER A 329 -4.66 29.69 18.22
C SER A 329 -5.63 29.76 19.43
N LYS A 330 -6.92 30.03 19.17
CA LYS A 330 -7.95 30.02 20.22
C LYS A 330 -8.19 28.61 20.77
N GLN A 331 -8.19 27.61 19.90
CA GLN A 331 -8.47 26.22 20.29
C GLN A 331 -7.35 25.60 21.16
N LEU A 332 -6.10 26.03 20.95
CA LEU A 332 -4.94 25.55 21.70
C LEU A 332 -4.73 26.33 23.03
N SER A 333 -5.27 27.54 23.11
CA SER A 333 -5.06 28.42 24.28
C SER A 333 -5.57 27.79 25.58
N GLY A 334 -4.72 27.77 26.61
CA GLY A 334 -5.04 27.24 27.94
C GLY A 334 -5.05 25.72 28.05
N LYS A 335 -4.70 24.99 26.98
CA LYS A 335 -4.61 23.52 26.99
C LYS A 335 -3.20 23.03 27.33
N LYS A 336 -3.11 21.86 27.97
CA LYS A 336 -1.85 21.15 28.23
C LYS A 336 -1.42 20.37 26.99
N SER A 337 -0.15 20.04 26.88
CA SER A 337 0.42 19.28 25.75
C SER A 337 -0.30 17.97 25.46
N SER A 338 -0.72 17.25 26.49
CA SER A 338 -1.42 15.96 26.37
C SER A 338 -2.92 16.08 26.06
N ASP A 339 -3.50 17.28 26.15
CA ASP A 339 -4.94 17.47 25.91
C ASP A 339 -5.26 17.30 24.44
N LYS A 340 -6.46 16.77 24.15
CA LYS A 340 -6.98 16.73 22.77
C LYS A 340 -7.17 18.16 22.25
N ILE A 341 -6.84 18.39 20.97
CA ILE A 341 -7.12 19.68 20.32
C ILE A 341 -8.62 19.96 20.31
N TYR A 342 -9.43 18.95 20.00
CA TYR A 342 -10.88 19.06 19.88
C TYR A 342 -11.57 18.39 21.06
N ASP A 343 -12.50 19.10 21.69
CA ASP A 343 -13.16 18.62 22.91
C ASP A 343 -14.44 17.84 22.61
N LEU A 344 -15.15 18.19 21.53
CA LEU A 344 -16.47 17.66 21.17
C LEU A 344 -16.44 16.85 19.86
N ALA A 345 -15.58 17.23 18.91
CA ALA A 345 -15.59 16.64 17.59
C ALA A 345 -14.89 15.28 17.56
N THR A 346 -15.51 14.32 16.89
CA THR A 346 -15.04 12.96 16.66
C THR A 346 -15.14 12.61 15.19
N SER A 347 -14.59 11.47 14.76
CA SER A 347 -14.75 10.99 13.38
C SER A 347 -16.22 10.84 12.97
N SER A 348 -17.10 10.48 13.89
CA SER A 348 -18.55 10.33 13.66
C SER A 348 -19.23 11.68 13.46
N THR A 349 -18.93 12.67 14.33
CA THR A 349 -19.51 14.02 14.21
C THR A 349 -19.03 14.73 12.96
N VAL A 350 -17.78 14.53 12.53
CA VAL A 350 -17.26 15.07 11.27
C VAL A 350 -18.00 14.47 10.07
N ASN A 351 -18.25 13.17 10.05
CA ASN A 351 -19.05 12.56 8.97
C ASN A 351 -20.51 13.05 8.98
N ALA A 352 -21.12 13.28 10.15
CA ALA A 352 -22.45 13.88 10.28
C ALA A 352 -22.47 15.32 9.77
N TYR A 353 -21.45 16.12 10.13
CA TYR A 353 -21.28 17.48 9.64
C TYR A 353 -21.15 17.53 8.11
N LEU A 354 -20.31 16.66 7.52
CA LEU A 354 -20.17 16.56 6.06
C LEU A 354 -21.52 16.27 5.39
N LYS A 355 -22.31 15.34 5.92
CA LYS A 355 -23.66 15.04 5.42
C LYS A 355 -24.61 16.22 5.52
N SER A 356 -24.41 17.12 6.49
CA SER A 356 -25.25 18.33 6.65
C SER A 356 -24.94 19.44 5.65
N ILE A 357 -23.73 19.47 5.09
CA ILE A 357 -23.29 20.51 4.14
C ILE A 357 -23.23 20.04 2.68
N TYR A 358 -23.50 18.76 2.44
CA TYR A 358 -23.53 18.17 1.11
C TYR A 358 -24.72 17.22 0.97
N ASP A 359 -25.54 17.47 -0.02
CA ASP A 359 -26.68 16.62 -0.36
C ASP A 359 -26.19 15.33 -1.06
N GLY A 360 -25.98 14.29 -0.28
CA GLY A 360 -25.54 13.00 -0.75
C GLY A 360 -24.79 12.18 0.29
N GLU A 361 -24.45 10.96 -0.09
CA GLU A 361 -23.64 10.09 0.74
C GLU A 361 -22.17 10.50 0.71
N ILE A 362 -21.70 11.08 1.78
CA ILE A 362 -20.35 11.59 1.91
C ILE A 362 -19.68 11.05 3.18
N THR A 363 -18.39 10.76 3.07
CA THR A 363 -17.50 10.45 4.18
C THR A 363 -16.13 11.07 3.93
N VAL A 364 -15.34 11.26 4.98
CA VAL A 364 -13.94 11.70 4.85
C VAL A 364 -13.14 10.82 3.88
N LYS A 365 -13.38 9.51 3.89
CA LYS A 365 -12.71 8.59 2.96
C LYS A 365 -13.10 8.86 1.50
N LEU A 366 -14.34 9.23 1.24
CA LEU A 366 -14.82 9.57 -0.11
C LEU A 366 -14.15 10.85 -0.63
N PHE A 367 -13.96 11.86 0.23
CA PHE A 367 -13.20 13.07 -0.10
C PHE A 367 -11.79 12.76 -0.58
N ARG A 368 -11.07 11.93 0.17
CA ARG A 368 -9.72 11.53 -0.23
C ARG A 368 -9.73 10.80 -1.58
N THR A 369 -10.76 10.00 -1.86
CA THR A 369 -10.95 9.34 -3.17
C THR A 369 -11.23 10.37 -4.28
N ALA A 370 -12.05 11.39 -4.02
CA ALA A 370 -12.37 12.46 -4.96
C ALA A 370 -11.11 13.27 -5.31
N LYS A 371 -10.43 13.81 -4.30
CA LYS A 371 -9.19 14.61 -4.51
C LYS A 371 -8.08 13.79 -5.18
N ALA A 372 -7.87 12.54 -4.78
CA ALA A 372 -6.88 11.66 -5.41
C ALA A 372 -7.20 11.44 -6.89
N SER A 373 -8.46 11.19 -7.22
CA SER A 373 -8.89 10.98 -8.61
C SER A 373 -8.78 12.25 -9.45
N GLY A 374 -9.15 13.41 -8.89
CA GLY A 374 -9.06 14.73 -9.55
C GLY A 374 -7.60 15.12 -9.81
N LEU A 375 -6.72 14.96 -8.81
CA LEU A 375 -5.29 15.23 -8.98
C LEU A 375 -4.65 14.28 -10.00
N LEU A 376 -4.99 12.98 -9.97
CA LEU A 376 -4.51 12.05 -10.99
C LEU A 376 -4.96 12.47 -12.39
N ALA A 377 -6.23 12.88 -12.56
CA ALA A 377 -6.75 13.37 -13.83
C ALA A 377 -5.99 14.61 -14.30
N LYS A 378 -5.78 15.60 -13.43
CA LYS A 378 -4.99 16.80 -13.70
C LYS A 378 -3.58 16.47 -14.19
N GLU A 379 -2.89 15.58 -13.50
CA GLU A 379 -1.53 15.18 -13.85
C GLU A 379 -1.46 14.39 -15.17
N ILE A 380 -2.47 13.55 -15.46
CA ILE A 380 -2.59 12.86 -16.73
C ILE A 380 -2.86 13.85 -17.87
N GLN A 381 -3.76 14.83 -17.67
CA GLN A 381 -4.15 15.80 -18.69
C GLN A 381 -3.03 16.76 -19.11
N LYS A 382 -2.00 16.95 -18.27
CA LYS A 382 -0.82 17.77 -18.57
C LYS A 382 0.19 17.14 -19.53
N ARG A 383 0.03 15.87 -19.94
CA ARG A 383 1.04 15.09 -20.62
C ARG A 383 0.56 14.53 -21.95
N GLU A 384 1.49 14.34 -22.88
CA GLU A 384 1.26 13.59 -24.11
C GLU A 384 1.45 12.10 -23.88
N TRP A 385 0.56 11.27 -24.48
CA TRP A 385 0.51 9.84 -24.23
C TRP A 385 0.61 8.97 -25.46
N LYS A 386 0.55 9.54 -26.68
CA LYS A 386 0.72 8.81 -27.93
C LYS A 386 2.19 8.57 -28.24
N ASN A 387 2.46 7.53 -29.00
CA ASN A 387 3.79 7.18 -29.49
C ASN A 387 4.85 6.91 -28.40
N LEU A 388 4.43 6.64 -27.17
CA LEU A 388 5.31 6.24 -26.08
C LEU A 388 5.58 4.74 -26.12
N THR A 389 6.79 4.33 -25.77
CA THR A 389 7.08 2.93 -25.46
C THR A 389 6.34 2.52 -24.18
N ASP A 390 6.15 1.22 -23.95
CA ASP A 390 5.49 0.70 -22.73
C ASP A 390 6.19 1.17 -21.46
N LYS A 391 7.53 1.25 -21.49
CA LYS A 391 8.33 1.74 -20.37
C LYS A 391 8.08 3.22 -20.10
N GLU A 392 8.09 4.06 -21.12
CA GLU A 392 7.82 5.50 -21.00
C GLU A 392 6.39 5.76 -20.51
N PHE A 393 5.42 5.08 -21.10
CA PHE A 393 4.02 5.17 -20.68
C PHE A 393 3.85 4.85 -19.21
N LYS A 394 4.39 3.70 -18.76
CA LYS A 394 4.34 3.30 -17.35
C LYS A 394 5.03 4.30 -16.43
N ASN A 395 6.23 4.75 -16.79
CA ASN A 395 6.98 5.72 -15.99
C ASN A 395 6.23 7.06 -15.88
N ASN A 396 5.65 7.57 -16.96
CA ASN A 396 4.89 8.81 -16.94
C ASN A 396 3.63 8.68 -16.06
N LEU A 397 2.94 7.55 -16.12
CA LEU A 397 1.78 7.32 -15.25
C LEU A 397 2.20 7.19 -13.78
N MET A 398 3.32 6.55 -13.48
CA MET A 398 3.83 6.46 -12.11
C MET A 398 4.24 7.84 -11.57
N LYS A 399 4.75 8.75 -12.39
CA LYS A 399 4.99 10.16 -12.01
C LYS A 399 3.68 10.89 -11.67
N CYS A 400 2.59 10.63 -12.40
CA CYS A 400 1.28 11.16 -12.03
C CYS A 400 0.78 10.58 -10.68
N CYS A 401 0.99 9.27 -10.46
CA CYS A 401 0.64 8.61 -9.21
C CYS A 401 1.46 9.09 -8.01
N LEU A 402 2.70 9.55 -8.22
CA LEU A 402 3.53 10.11 -7.16
C LEU A 402 2.86 11.31 -6.51
N GLN A 403 2.37 12.27 -7.30
CA GLN A 403 1.68 13.46 -6.77
C GLN A 403 0.45 13.07 -5.94
N THR A 404 -0.31 12.09 -6.42
CA THR A 404 -1.48 11.57 -5.69
C THR A 404 -1.08 10.87 -4.38
N SER A 405 0.02 10.14 -4.39
CA SER A 405 0.52 9.44 -3.20
C SER A 405 1.06 10.40 -2.14
N LEU A 406 1.74 11.46 -2.56
CA LEU A 406 2.19 12.55 -1.69
C LEU A 406 1.01 13.27 -1.03
N LEU A 407 0.00 13.67 -1.81
CA LEU A 407 -1.24 14.26 -1.27
C LEU A 407 -1.88 13.40 -0.18
N LEU A 408 -1.85 12.08 -0.34
CA LEU A 408 -2.47 11.14 0.60
C LEU A 408 -1.54 10.65 1.72
N ASN A 409 -0.31 11.16 1.77
CA ASN A 409 0.73 10.72 2.71
C ASN A 409 0.95 9.19 2.69
N HIS A 410 1.11 8.62 1.51
CA HIS A 410 1.32 7.18 1.34
C HIS A 410 2.81 6.82 1.42
N HIS A 411 3.42 7.05 2.57
CA HIS A 411 4.80 6.63 2.83
C HIS A 411 4.91 5.15 3.17
N LYS A 412 6.09 4.59 2.93
CA LYS A 412 6.51 3.25 3.35
C LYS A 412 7.85 3.34 4.07
N THR A 413 8.08 2.45 5.00
CA THR A 413 9.40 2.36 5.66
C THR A 413 10.41 1.81 4.70
N VAL A 414 11.56 2.47 4.59
CA VAL A 414 12.72 2.03 3.82
C VAL A 414 13.88 1.88 4.81
N THR A 415 14.52 0.71 4.82
CA THR A 415 15.70 0.47 5.68
C THR A 415 16.92 1.19 5.12
N GLU A 416 17.92 1.50 5.96
CA GLU A 416 19.16 2.13 5.51
C GLU A 416 19.87 1.27 4.45
N GLU A 417 19.88 -0.05 4.62
CA GLU A 417 20.42 -0.97 3.61
C GLU A 417 19.70 -0.85 2.25
N GLN A 418 18.38 -0.65 2.26
CA GLN A 418 17.60 -0.42 1.03
C GLN A 418 17.91 0.93 0.40
N LYS A 419 18.13 1.97 1.20
CA LYS A 419 18.54 3.30 0.73
C LYS A 419 19.91 3.24 0.07
N GLU A 420 20.88 2.62 0.75
CA GLU A 420 22.24 2.45 0.22
C GLU A 420 22.26 1.66 -1.10
N LYS A 421 21.53 0.54 -1.16
CA LYS A 421 21.37 -0.24 -2.40
C LYS A 421 20.73 0.57 -3.53
N ALA A 422 19.71 1.38 -3.22
CA ALA A 422 19.06 2.24 -4.21
C ALA A 422 20.00 3.34 -4.70
N THR A 423 20.76 3.99 -3.81
CA THR A 423 21.75 5.01 -4.14
C THR A 423 22.86 4.43 -5.03
N LYS A 424 23.45 3.31 -4.62
CA LYS A 424 24.50 2.64 -5.42
C LYS A 424 24.00 2.18 -6.79
N SER A 425 22.76 1.68 -6.87
CA SER A 425 22.14 1.32 -8.15
C SER A 425 21.88 2.53 -9.04
N ALA A 426 21.53 3.68 -8.45
CA ALA A 426 21.34 4.94 -9.17
C ALA A 426 22.66 5.47 -9.73
N GLU A 427 23.72 5.52 -8.92
CA GLU A 427 25.07 5.92 -9.30
C GLU A 427 25.61 5.07 -10.46
N ASN A 428 25.52 3.73 -10.34
CA ASN A 428 25.96 2.82 -11.39
C ASN A 428 25.20 3.03 -12.73
N LYS A 429 23.90 3.35 -12.66
CA LYS A 429 23.11 3.63 -13.88
C LYS A 429 23.53 4.94 -14.53
N ILE A 430 23.73 5.99 -13.74
CA ILE A 430 24.18 7.29 -14.24
C ILE A 430 25.56 7.15 -14.87
N GLU A 431 26.48 6.50 -14.20
CA GLU A 431 27.84 6.29 -14.71
C GLU A 431 27.84 5.45 -16.00
N SER A 432 27.07 4.36 -16.06
CA SER A 432 26.91 3.54 -17.26
C SER A 432 26.36 4.33 -18.44
N ALA A 433 25.34 5.18 -18.19
CA ALA A 433 24.75 6.04 -19.22
C ALA A 433 25.72 7.13 -19.70
N LYS A 434 26.47 7.75 -18.78
CA LYS A 434 27.51 8.73 -19.06
C LYS A 434 28.63 8.14 -19.92
N ASN A 435 29.10 6.95 -19.57
CA ASN A 435 30.13 6.24 -20.32
C ASN A 435 29.66 5.85 -21.73
N ALA A 436 28.37 5.48 -21.88
CA ALA A 436 27.79 5.18 -23.19
C ALA A 436 27.68 6.43 -24.08
N LEU A 437 27.31 7.58 -23.52
CA LEU A 437 27.29 8.88 -24.20
C LEU A 437 28.71 9.22 -24.68
N LYS A 438 29.68 9.26 -23.77
CA LYS A 438 31.09 9.57 -24.05
C LYS A 438 31.67 8.70 -25.20
N ARG A 439 31.42 7.39 -25.17
CA ARG A 439 31.86 6.49 -26.25
C ARG A 439 31.22 6.84 -27.61
N THR A 440 29.95 7.27 -27.58
CA THR A 440 29.23 7.67 -28.80
C THR A 440 29.79 8.95 -29.36
N GLU A 441 30.05 9.95 -28.51
CA GLU A 441 30.67 11.24 -28.86
C GLU A 441 32.06 11.02 -29.45
N GLU A 442 32.96 10.32 -28.75
CA GLU A 442 34.33 10.03 -29.21
C GLU A 442 34.35 9.28 -30.56
N SER A 443 33.43 8.30 -30.73
CA SER A 443 33.30 7.56 -32.00
C SER A 443 32.81 8.44 -33.15
N ALA A 444 31.85 9.34 -32.85
CA ALA A 444 31.30 10.26 -33.82
C ALA A 444 32.31 11.34 -34.23
N GLU A 445 33.04 11.91 -33.24
CA GLU A 445 34.10 12.90 -33.49
C GLU A 445 35.21 12.34 -34.39
N LYS A 446 35.70 11.12 -34.12
CA LYS A 446 36.67 10.44 -34.99
C LYS A 446 36.17 10.28 -36.42
N LYS A 447 34.89 9.96 -36.58
CA LYS A 447 34.27 9.82 -37.92
C LYS A 447 34.07 11.17 -38.59
N LEU A 448 33.64 12.19 -37.86
CA LEU A 448 33.50 13.56 -38.37
C LEU A 448 34.85 14.12 -38.84
N ALA A 449 35.95 13.88 -38.11
CA ALA A 449 37.29 14.27 -38.49
C ALA A 449 37.72 13.60 -39.84
N LYS A 450 37.41 12.30 -40.00
CA LYS A 450 37.67 11.59 -41.28
C LYS A 450 36.84 12.15 -42.45
N LEU A 451 35.56 12.48 -42.20
CA LEU A 451 34.70 13.09 -43.22
C LEU A 451 35.17 14.51 -43.62
N LYS A 452 35.64 15.31 -42.64
CA LYS A 452 36.24 16.62 -42.92
C LYS A 452 37.48 16.50 -43.78
N LYS A 453 38.37 15.53 -43.50
CA LYS A 453 39.54 15.25 -44.35
C LYS A 453 39.12 14.83 -45.75
N ALA A 454 38.23 13.84 -45.88
CA ALA A 454 37.73 13.40 -47.19
C ALA A 454 37.05 14.53 -47.99
N LYS A 455 36.35 15.44 -47.30
CA LYS A 455 35.73 16.61 -47.92
C LYS A 455 36.77 17.56 -48.53
N LYS A 456 37.92 17.70 -47.87
CA LYS A 456 39.05 18.47 -48.40
C LYS A 456 39.67 17.77 -49.61
N ASP A 457 40.00 16.51 -49.47
CA ASP A 457 40.62 15.69 -50.51
C ASP A 457 39.75 15.66 -51.77
N PHE A 458 38.40 15.53 -51.67
CA PHE A 458 37.49 15.57 -52.80
C PHE A 458 37.45 16.95 -53.48
N LYS A 459 37.53 18.03 -52.74
CA LYS A 459 37.62 19.39 -53.32
C LYS A 459 38.90 19.63 -54.12
N ASP A 460 39.98 18.98 -53.69
CA ASP A 460 41.29 19.14 -54.32
C ASP A 460 41.44 18.23 -55.55
N CYS A 461 40.63 17.16 -55.70
CA CYS A 461 40.80 16.13 -56.72
C CYS A 461 39.63 15.95 -57.70
N LEU A 462 38.44 16.53 -57.44
CA LEU A 462 37.24 16.31 -58.23
C LEU A 462 36.59 17.61 -58.66
N GLU A 463 35.94 17.61 -59.85
CA GLU A 463 35.20 18.75 -60.38
C GLU A 463 33.81 18.35 -60.89
N GLY A 464 32.94 19.35 -61.09
CA GLY A 464 31.61 19.17 -61.66
C GLY A 464 30.66 18.31 -60.85
N LYS A 465 29.82 17.55 -61.55
CA LYS A 465 28.72 16.78 -60.98
C LYS A 465 29.19 15.72 -59.97
N LEU A 466 30.34 15.12 -60.18
CA LEU A 466 30.91 14.08 -59.33
C LEU A 466 31.32 14.67 -57.94
N LEU A 467 31.86 15.89 -57.93
CA LEU A 467 32.18 16.60 -56.69
C LEU A 467 30.92 16.89 -55.89
N GLU A 468 29.85 17.36 -56.55
CA GLU A 468 28.57 17.63 -55.87
C GLU A 468 27.96 16.38 -55.26
N GLU A 469 27.97 15.25 -55.95
CA GLU A 469 27.48 13.97 -55.43
C GLU A 469 28.25 13.53 -54.16
N LYS A 470 29.59 13.60 -54.19
CA LYS A 470 30.43 13.25 -53.04
C LYS A 470 30.27 14.19 -51.84
N LEU A 471 30.12 15.47 -52.09
CA LEU A 471 29.84 16.44 -51.00
C LEU A 471 28.46 16.22 -50.39
N ASN A 472 27.45 15.81 -51.16
CA ASN A 472 26.14 15.47 -50.64
C ASN A 472 26.17 14.19 -49.81
N GLU A 473 26.88 13.12 -50.23
CA GLU A 473 27.09 11.92 -49.41
C GLU A 473 27.71 12.26 -48.03
N ILE A 474 28.73 13.16 -48.03
CA ILE A 474 29.36 13.60 -46.79
C ILE A 474 28.37 14.37 -45.90
N LYS A 475 27.58 15.29 -46.43
CA LYS A 475 26.56 16.04 -45.68
C LYS A 475 25.53 15.11 -45.01
N ILE A 476 25.10 14.08 -45.74
CA ILE A 476 24.17 13.07 -45.20
C ILE A 476 24.81 12.34 -44.01
N LYS A 477 26.06 11.87 -44.16
CA LYS A 477 26.79 11.18 -43.09
C LYS A 477 27.09 12.07 -41.90
N GLU A 478 27.42 13.35 -42.11
CA GLU A 478 27.60 14.35 -41.03
C GLU A 478 26.29 14.55 -40.25
N LYS A 479 25.15 14.62 -40.93
CA LYS A 479 23.83 14.73 -40.32
C LYS A 479 23.50 13.49 -39.49
N GLU A 480 23.69 12.28 -40.05
CA GLU A 480 23.45 11.02 -39.34
C GLU A 480 24.28 10.90 -38.02
N LEU A 481 25.54 11.36 -38.05
CA LEU A 481 26.41 11.35 -36.88
C LEU A 481 25.93 12.35 -35.80
N LYS A 482 25.52 13.55 -36.21
CA LYS A 482 24.92 14.54 -35.28
C LYS A 482 23.62 14.01 -34.68
N ASP A 483 22.74 13.41 -35.49
CA ASP A 483 21.51 12.81 -35.00
C ASP A 483 21.79 11.66 -34.01
N LYS A 484 22.88 10.92 -34.21
CA LYS A 484 23.30 9.84 -33.32
C LYS A 484 23.79 10.37 -31.97
N ILE A 485 24.54 11.47 -31.95
CA ILE A 485 24.95 12.14 -30.72
C ILE A 485 23.72 12.65 -29.98
N SER A 486 22.84 13.41 -30.65
CA SER A 486 21.62 13.96 -30.04
C SER A 486 20.71 12.88 -29.45
N LYS A 487 20.58 11.71 -30.11
CA LYS A 487 19.87 10.57 -29.54
C LYS A 487 20.54 9.99 -28.29
N ALA A 488 21.87 9.99 -28.23
CA ALA A 488 22.61 9.52 -27.07
C ALA A 488 22.51 10.48 -25.90
N GLU A 489 22.60 11.80 -26.15
CA GLU A 489 22.38 12.87 -25.16
C GLU A 489 20.97 12.77 -24.54
N LYS A 490 19.95 12.68 -25.41
CA LYS A 490 18.56 12.48 -24.95
C LYS A 490 18.40 11.23 -24.08
N LYS A 491 19.02 10.13 -24.46
CA LYS A 491 18.99 8.89 -23.66
C LYS A 491 19.65 9.05 -22.29
N TYR A 492 20.72 9.82 -22.22
CA TYR A 492 21.39 10.15 -20.95
C TYR A 492 20.48 11.01 -20.07
N GLU A 493 19.91 12.09 -20.61
CA GLU A 493 18.95 12.93 -19.89
C GLU A 493 17.74 12.15 -19.38
N ASP A 494 17.17 11.26 -20.21
CA ASP A 494 16.05 10.42 -19.81
C ASP A 494 16.44 9.46 -18.68
N THR A 495 17.70 9.00 -18.66
CA THR A 495 18.22 8.16 -17.58
C THR A 495 18.34 8.96 -16.28
N LEU A 496 18.83 10.20 -16.32
CA LEU A 496 18.89 11.09 -15.16
C LEU A 496 17.49 11.32 -14.57
N LYS A 497 16.52 11.69 -15.41
CA LYS A 497 15.12 11.91 -15.01
C LYS A 497 14.48 10.64 -14.43
N GLU A 498 14.83 9.45 -14.96
CA GLU A 498 14.34 8.16 -14.41
C GLU A 498 14.94 7.88 -13.02
N VAL A 499 16.21 8.15 -12.83
CA VAL A 499 16.90 7.95 -11.56
C VAL A 499 16.37 8.90 -10.51
N GLU A 500 16.26 10.20 -10.82
CA GLU A 500 15.69 11.21 -9.94
C GLU A 500 14.27 10.83 -9.47
N PHE A 501 13.41 10.42 -10.41
CA PHE A 501 12.07 9.94 -10.08
C PHE A 501 12.09 8.73 -9.14
N LYS A 502 12.98 7.76 -9.38
CA LYS A 502 13.08 6.57 -8.52
C LYS A 502 13.56 6.89 -7.12
N GLN A 503 14.47 7.86 -6.99
CA GLN A 503 14.94 8.33 -5.70
C GLN A 503 13.83 9.08 -4.94
N SER A 504 13.13 10.00 -5.60
CA SER A 504 12.02 10.75 -4.99
C SER A 504 10.81 9.88 -4.62
N ALA A 505 10.65 8.71 -5.25
CA ALA A 505 9.57 7.77 -4.96
C ALA A 505 10.01 6.59 -4.07
N LEU A 506 11.25 6.62 -3.53
CA LEU A 506 11.82 5.47 -2.83
C LEU A 506 11.02 5.08 -1.60
N ASP A 507 10.60 6.04 -0.81
CA ASP A 507 9.80 5.86 0.42
C ASP A 507 8.29 5.99 0.18
N ILE A 508 7.83 6.18 -1.07
CA ILE A 508 6.43 6.37 -1.41
C ILE A 508 5.78 5.06 -1.89
N ASN A 509 4.57 4.79 -1.43
CA ASN A 509 3.76 3.68 -1.89
C ASN A 509 2.79 4.12 -3.00
N LEU A 510 3.28 4.13 -4.24
CA LEU A 510 2.51 4.51 -5.43
C LEU A 510 1.30 3.59 -5.67
N GLY A 511 1.44 2.30 -5.32
CA GLY A 511 0.38 1.31 -5.53
C GLY A 511 -0.86 1.56 -4.70
N THR A 512 -0.73 2.06 -3.47
CA THR A 512 -1.88 2.32 -2.59
C THR A 512 -2.78 3.43 -3.16
N ALA A 513 -2.22 4.53 -3.64
CA ALA A 513 -2.99 5.59 -4.27
C ALA A 513 -3.75 5.09 -5.49
N LEU A 514 -3.05 4.40 -6.38
CA LEU A 514 -3.61 3.88 -7.63
C LEU A 514 -4.73 2.84 -7.40
N ASN A 515 -4.54 1.91 -6.46
CA ASN A 515 -5.42 0.75 -6.27
C ASN A 515 -6.59 0.98 -5.33
N ALA A 516 -6.55 2.00 -4.47
CA ALA A 516 -7.54 2.21 -3.42
C ALA A 516 -8.26 3.57 -3.47
N TYR A 517 -7.60 4.59 -4.03
CA TYR A 517 -8.11 5.96 -4.00
C TYR A 517 -8.33 6.58 -5.37
N SER A 518 -7.55 6.21 -6.39
CA SER A 518 -7.70 6.77 -7.73
C SER A 518 -8.77 6.04 -8.54
N GLN A 519 -9.53 6.78 -9.35
CA GLN A 519 -10.56 6.24 -10.27
C GLN A 519 -9.92 5.30 -11.29
N PRO A 520 -10.26 3.98 -11.30
CA PRO A 520 -9.62 3.02 -12.21
C PRO A 520 -9.93 3.26 -13.69
N LYS A 521 -11.06 3.91 -13.98
CA LYS A 521 -11.43 4.29 -15.36
C LYS A 521 -10.42 5.26 -15.97
N LEU A 522 -9.66 6.06 -15.17
CA LEU A 522 -8.67 7.00 -15.68
C LEU A 522 -7.49 6.28 -16.37
N PRO A 523 -6.70 5.43 -15.66
CA PRO A 523 -5.60 4.71 -16.32
C PRO A 523 -6.07 3.74 -17.40
N ILE A 524 -7.24 3.08 -17.24
CA ILE A 524 -7.78 2.15 -18.24
C ILE A 524 -8.18 2.90 -19.53
N SER A 525 -8.85 4.04 -19.42
CA SER A 525 -9.18 4.87 -20.60
C SER A 525 -7.93 5.39 -21.28
N LEU A 526 -6.90 5.74 -20.51
CA LEU A 526 -5.62 6.19 -21.02
C LEU A 526 -4.89 5.09 -21.79
N CYS A 527 -4.90 3.84 -21.26
CA CYS A 527 -4.38 2.67 -21.97
C CYS A 527 -5.07 2.49 -23.32
N LYS A 528 -6.42 2.58 -23.35
CA LYS A 528 -7.19 2.50 -24.60
C LYS A 528 -6.86 3.62 -25.58
N TYR A 529 -6.59 4.82 -25.09
CA TYR A 529 -6.21 5.96 -25.92
C TYR A 529 -4.83 5.78 -26.55
N ALA A 530 -3.89 5.21 -25.81
CA ALA A 530 -2.49 5.04 -26.22
C ALA A 530 -2.20 3.66 -26.83
N ASP A 531 -3.21 2.82 -27.08
CA ASP A 531 -3.11 1.44 -27.57
C ASP A 531 -2.17 0.57 -26.70
N LYS A 532 -2.33 0.67 -25.36
CA LYS A 532 -1.56 -0.07 -24.38
C LYS A 532 -2.43 -1.09 -23.64
N ASP A 533 -1.81 -2.21 -23.25
CA ASP A 533 -2.49 -3.20 -22.42
C ASP A 533 -2.54 -2.73 -20.95
N PRO A 534 -3.72 -2.74 -20.30
CA PRO A 534 -3.85 -2.39 -18.88
C PRO A 534 -3.02 -3.26 -17.93
N SER A 535 -2.54 -4.44 -18.35
CA SER A 535 -1.65 -5.30 -17.58
C SER A 535 -0.26 -4.68 -17.33
N LEU A 536 0.12 -3.65 -18.09
CA LEU A 536 1.30 -2.83 -17.79
C LEU A 536 1.21 -2.13 -16.43
N ILE A 537 -0.01 -1.84 -15.99
CA ILE A 537 -0.30 -1.01 -14.81
C ILE A 537 -0.86 -1.87 -13.68
N TYR A 538 -1.81 -2.74 -13.99
CA TYR A 538 -2.56 -3.55 -13.04
C TYR A 538 -2.19 -5.03 -13.13
N SER A 539 -2.04 -5.69 -11.99
CA SER A 539 -1.91 -7.16 -11.93
C SER A 539 -3.22 -7.83 -12.36
N LYS A 540 -3.17 -9.12 -12.71
CA LYS A 540 -4.35 -9.92 -13.07
C LYS A 540 -5.46 -9.85 -12.01
N ALA A 541 -5.11 -9.89 -10.73
CA ALA A 541 -6.08 -9.76 -9.63
C ALA A 541 -6.74 -8.38 -9.58
N GLN A 542 -5.97 -7.32 -9.86
CA GLN A 542 -6.49 -5.95 -9.92
C GLN A 542 -7.38 -5.73 -11.14
N LEU A 543 -7.00 -6.26 -12.30
CA LEU A 543 -7.84 -6.20 -13.51
C LEU A 543 -9.19 -6.89 -13.28
N LYS A 544 -9.19 -8.04 -12.60
CA LYS A 544 -10.43 -8.72 -12.23
C LYS A 544 -11.27 -7.88 -11.26
N LYS A 545 -10.64 -7.25 -10.25
CA LYS A 545 -11.30 -6.34 -9.31
C LYS A 545 -11.91 -5.10 -10.00
N PHE A 546 -11.31 -4.61 -11.08
CA PHE A 546 -11.73 -3.42 -11.82
C PHE A 546 -12.36 -3.74 -13.17
N GLU A 547 -12.88 -4.95 -13.36
CA GLU A 547 -13.49 -5.41 -14.60
C GLU A 547 -14.61 -4.46 -15.10
N TRP A 548 -15.40 -3.91 -14.18
CA TRP A 548 -16.42 -2.90 -14.46
C TRP A 548 -15.86 -1.64 -15.14
N ALA A 549 -14.60 -1.29 -14.90
CA ALA A 549 -13.95 -0.12 -15.50
C ALA A 549 -13.57 -0.33 -16.98
N ASN A 550 -13.53 -1.57 -17.47
CA ASN A 550 -13.18 -1.86 -18.86
C ASN A 550 -14.20 -1.35 -19.89
N LYS A 551 -15.43 -1.02 -19.47
CA LYS A 551 -16.46 -0.45 -20.35
C LYS A 551 -16.25 1.04 -20.64
N VAL A 552 -15.21 1.66 -20.08
CA VAL A 552 -14.93 3.11 -20.23
C VAL A 552 -14.51 3.47 -21.67
N SER A 553 -14.91 4.66 -22.14
CA SER A 553 -14.45 5.23 -23.42
C SER A 553 -12.97 5.63 -23.35
N LYS A 554 -12.29 5.64 -24.51
CA LYS A 554 -10.88 6.06 -24.62
C LYS A 554 -10.62 7.52 -24.26
N ASP A 555 -11.65 8.37 -24.30
CA ASP A 555 -11.54 9.82 -24.02
C ASP A 555 -12.03 10.20 -22.61
N PHE A 556 -12.41 9.25 -21.77
CA PHE A 556 -12.92 9.49 -20.42
C PHE A 556 -11.95 10.32 -19.57
N TRP A 557 -10.65 10.03 -19.63
CA TRP A 557 -9.61 10.73 -18.88
C TRP A 557 -9.52 12.23 -19.19
N ARG A 558 -9.86 12.65 -20.43
CA ARG A 558 -9.85 14.06 -20.86
C ARG A 558 -11.01 14.85 -20.27
N LYS A 559 -12.15 14.16 -20.06
CA LYS A 559 -13.40 14.77 -19.59
C LYS A 559 -13.61 14.63 -18.08
N TYR A 560 -12.66 13.96 -17.40
CA TYR A 560 -12.76 13.80 -15.96
C TYR A 560 -12.48 15.14 -15.27
N PRO A 561 -13.30 15.56 -14.28
CA PRO A 561 -13.04 16.79 -13.52
C PRO A 561 -11.69 16.67 -12.80
N ASN A 562 -10.97 17.79 -12.77
CA ASN A 562 -9.68 17.89 -12.09
C ASN A 562 -9.74 18.96 -11.00
N VAL A 563 -8.77 18.93 -10.07
CA VAL A 563 -8.66 19.87 -8.94
C VAL A 563 -7.57 20.89 -9.24
#